data_02574ace8487f89380bac1d64564daa9
#
_entry.id   02574ace8487f89380bac1d64564daa9
#
_cell.length_a   1.000
_cell.length_b   1.000
_cell.length_c   1.000
_cell.angle_alpha   90.00
_cell.angle_beta   90.00
_cell.angle_gamma   90.00
#
_symmetry.space_group_name_H-M   'P 1'
#
loop_
_entity.id
_entity.type
_entity.pdbx_description
1 polymer ?
#
loop_
_entity_poly.entity_id
_entity_poly.type
_entity_poly.pdbx_seq_one_letter_code
_entity_poly.pdbx_strand_id
1 'polypeptide(L)'
;DIEQQTTVPILGSIGHNEKSFDLPVFENPKSALAESFRSLRANLQYLLKNETHKVISISSTISGEGKTFCAANLAAIIAMAGRKTLLVSLDLRKPKIHRIFKLDNDSGISTYLAGMNGFESIVHATNVENLSVAISGPVPPNPAELIESARMTDFMNRMKSEYDFIIIYT
;
A
#
# COMPACT_ATOMS: atom_id res chain seq x y z
N ASP A 1 0.50 -27.06 10.03
CA ASP A 1 -0.54 -26.19 9.51
C ASP A 1 -0.47 -24.85 10.24
N ILE A 2 -0.43 -23.73 9.52
CA ILE A 2 -0.28 -22.37 10.11
C ILE A 2 -1.44 -22.10 11.08
N GLU A 3 -2.66 -22.50 10.73
CA GLU A 3 -3.86 -22.32 11.57
C GLU A 3 -3.76 -22.98 12.96
N GLN A 4 -2.95 -24.02 13.09
CA GLN A 4 -2.72 -24.69 14.36
C GLN A 4 -1.64 -24.02 15.23
N GLN A 5 -0.86 -23.10 14.66
CA GLN A 5 0.28 -22.46 15.31
C GLN A 5 0.03 -21.02 15.76
N THR A 6 -1.10 -20.43 15.36
CA THR A 6 -1.42 -19.04 15.68
C THR A 6 -2.91 -18.86 15.95
N THR A 7 -3.22 -17.89 16.83
CA THR A 7 -4.59 -17.39 17.06
C THR A 7 -4.94 -16.23 16.09
N VAL A 8 -4.01 -15.80 15.28
CA VAL A 8 -4.22 -14.73 14.28
C VAL A 8 -5.02 -15.31 13.12
N PRO A 9 -6.14 -14.68 12.71
CA PRO A 9 -6.97 -15.21 11.64
C PRO A 9 -6.23 -15.14 10.29
N ILE A 10 -6.35 -16.20 9.50
CA ILE A 10 -5.92 -16.21 8.10
C ILE A 10 -7.00 -15.50 7.28
N LEU A 11 -6.65 -14.36 6.70
CA LEU A 11 -7.57 -13.54 5.91
C LEU A 11 -7.80 -14.06 4.50
N GLY A 12 -6.84 -14.81 3.99
CA GLY A 12 -6.88 -15.38 2.64
C GLY A 12 -5.50 -15.84 2.19
N SER A 13 -5.47 -16.55 1.08
CA SER A 13 -4.25 -16.93 0.40
C SER A 13 -4.22 -16.33 -1.01
N ILE A 14 -3.05 -15.83 -1.41
CA ILE A 14 -2.80 -15.29 -2.74
C ILE A 14 -1.91 -16.27 -3.47
N GLY A 15 -2.40 -16.77 -4.59
CA GLY A 15 -1.64 -17.70 -5.44
C GLY A 15 -0.42 -17.02 -6.08
N HIS A 16 0.49 -17.84 -6.59
CA HIS A 16 1.66 -17.34 -7.31
C HIS A 16 1.24 -16.62 -8.61
N ASN A 17 1.87 -15.49 -8.90
CA ASN A 17 1.66 -14.78 -10.14
C ASN A 17 2.58 -15.35 -11.24
N GLU A 18 2.02 -16.17 -12.10
CA GLU A 18 2.75 -16.80 -13.22
C GLU A 18 2.96 -15.85 -14.41
N LYS A 19 2.26 -14.71 -14.41
CA LYS A 19 2.30 -13.72 -15.49
C LYS A 19 3.13 -12.50 -15.03
N SER A 20 3.73 -11.82 -15.99
CA SER A 20 4.57 -10.62 -15.77
C SER A 20 3.78 -9.34 -15.44
N PHE A 21 2.53 -9.43 -15.00
CA PHE A 21 1.73 -8.28 -14.62
C PHE A 21 2.05 -7.83 -13.19
N ASP A 22 2.31 -6.54 -13.01
CA ASP A 22 2.50 -5.95 -11.69
C ASP A 22 1.16 -5.73 -10.96
N LEU A 23 0.09 -5.41 -11.72
CA LEU A 23 -1.26 -5.18 -11.21
C LEU A 23 -2.29 -6.11 -11.87
N PRO A 24 -2.20 -7.44 -11.69
CA PRO A 24 -3.12 -8.39 -12.31
C PRO A 24 -4.60 -8.17 -11.94
N VAL A 25 -4.91 -7.58 -10.79
CA VAL A 25 -6.29 -7.23 -10.43
C VAL A 25 -6.90 -6.20 -11.37
N PHE A 26 -6.08 -5.33 -11.95
CA PHE A 26 -6.48 -4.28 -12.90
C PHE A 26 -6.27 -4.73 -14.36
N GLU A 27 -5.13 -5.35 -14.67
CA GLU A 27 -4.74 -5.74 -16.03
C GLU A 27 -5.44 -7.03 -16.49
N ASN A 28 -5.80 -7.93 -15.57
CA ASN A 28 -6.51 -9.17 -15.83
C ASN A 28 -7.58 -9.45 -14.76
N PRO A 29 -8.66 -8.64 -14.69
CA PRO A 29 -9.63 -8.67 -13.60
C PRO A 29 -10.44 -9.96 -13.49
N LYS A 30 -10.43 -10.82 -14.52
CA LYS A 30 -11.13 -12.13 -14.53
C LYS A 30 -10.22 -13.29 -14.10
N SER A 31 -8.99 -13.03 -13.70
CA SER A 31 -8.06 -14.08 -13.26
C SER A 31 -8.43 -14.64 -11.88
N ALA A 32 -8.02 -15.89 -11.62
CA ALA A 32 -8.13 -16.50 -10.28
C ALA A 32 -7.39 -15.68 -9.21
N LEU A 33 -6.28 -15.04 -9.61
CA LEU A 33 -5.51 -14.18 -8.73
C LEU A 33 -6.30 -12.90 -8.34
N ALA A 34 -6.98 -12.28 -9.30
CA ALA A 34 -7.87 -11.15 -9.01
C ALA A 34 -9.02 -11.55 -8.08
N GLU A 35 -9.54 -12.76 -8.22
CA GLU A 35 -10.59 -13.29 -7.34
C GLU A 35 -10.07 -13.51 -5.91
N SER A 36 -8.85 -14.00 -5.75
CA SER A 36 -8.20 -14.12 -4.43
C SER A 36 -8.10 -12.76 -3.72
N PHE A 37 -7.74 -11.69 -4.45
CA PHE A 37 -7.72 -10.33 -3.89
C PHE A 37 -9.12 -9.79 -3.58
N ARG A 38 -10.16 -10.13 -4.35
CA ARG A 38 -11.55 -9.77 -4.00
C ARG A 38 -11.99 -10.43 -2.71
N SER A 39 -11.67 -11.70 -2.53
CA SER A 39 -11.96 -12.44 -1.29
C SER A 39 -11.22 -11.84 -0.09
N LEU A 40 -9.93 -11.52 -0.26
CA LEU A 40 -9.14 -10.84 0.77
C LEU A 40 -9.75 -9.48 1.15
N ARG A 41 -10.14 -8.67 0.15
CA ARG A 41 -10.83 -7.39 0.39
C ARG A 41 -12.13 -7.58 1.18
N ALA A 42 -12.95 -8.56 0.81
CA ALA A 42 -14.22 -8.81 1.49
C ALA A 42 -14.01 -9.17 2.97
N ASN A 43 -13.03 -10.02 3.27
CA ASN A 43 -12.68 -10.40 4.63
C ASN A 43 -12.15 -9.20 5.44
N LEU A 44 -11.30 -8.36 4.84
CA LEU A 44 -10.83 -7.13 5.47
C LEU A 44 -11.96 -6.14 5.74
N GLN A 45 -12.88 -5.95 4.80
CA GLN A 45 -14.03 -5.07 4.99
C GLN A 45 -14.93 -5.54 6.13
N TYR A 46 -15.10 -6.84 6.28
CA TYR A 46 -15.85 -7.41 7.40
C TYR A 46 -15.18 -7.13 8.75
N LEU A 47 -13.88 -7.33 8.85
CA LEU A 47 -13.12 -7.04 10.08
C LEU A 47 -13.10 -5.55 10.43
N LEU A 48 -13.00 -4.68 9.42
CA LEU A 48 -12.89 -3.23 9.60
C LEU A 48 -14.26 -2.52 9.56
N LYS A 49 -15.36 -3.25 9.71
CA LYS A 49 -16.72 -2.71 9.55
C LYS A 49 -17.02 -1.50 10.45
N ASN A 50 -16.49 -1.50 11.66
CA ASN A 50 -16.74 -0.48 12.67
C ASN A 50 -15.66 0.61 12.74
N GLU A 51 -14.61 0.51 11.91
CA GLU A 51 -13.51 1.47 11.90
C GLU A 51 -13.86 2.71 11.08
N THR A 52 -13.68 3.88 11.68
CA THR A 52 -13.89 5.18 11.00
C THR A 52 -12.82 5.43 9.93
N HIS A 53 -11.57 5.13 10.25
CA HIS A 53 -10.43 5.25 9.34
C HIS A 53 -9.77 3.89 9.16
N LYS A 54 -9.68 3.43 7.93
CA LYS A 54 -9.17 2.11 7.59
C LYS A 54 -7.71 2.21 7.18
N VAL A 55 -6.81 2.03 8.14
CA VAL A 55 -5.36 1.99 7.93
C VAL A 55 -4.89 0.56 8.06
N ILE A 56 -4.31 0.02 7.01
CA ILE A 56 -3.82 -1.36 6.92
C ILE A 56 -2.32 -1.34 6.68
N SER A 57 -1.55 -1.95 7.57
CA SER A 57 -0.11 -2.14 7.38
C SER A 57 0.19 -3.53 6.86
N ILE A 58 1.02 -3.61 5.82
CA ILE A 58 1.50 -4.86 5.22
C ILE A 58 2.99 -4.99 5.51
N SER A 59 3.35 -6.01 6.26
CA SER A 59 4.74 -6.34 6.56
C SER A 59 5.00 -7.83 6.30
N SER A 60 6.27 -8.22 6.24
CA SER A 60 6.70 -9.63 6.20
C SER A 60 8.03 -9.80 6.91
N THR A 61 8.32 -11.03 7.30
CA THR A 61 9.55 -11.39 8.02
C THR A 61 10.77 -11.44 7.10
N ILE A 62 10.57 -11.77 5.82
CA ILE A 62 11.65 -11.97 4.84
C ILE A 62 11.46 -11.04 3.64
N SER A 63 12.57 -10.51 3.12
CA SER A 63 12.54 -9.73 1.88
C SER A 63 12.24 -10.63 0.68
N GLY A 64 11.37 -10.18 -0.23
CA GLY A 64 11.03 -10.93 -1.45
C GLY A 64 9.76 -11.78 -1.36
N GLU A 65 9.04 -11.78 -0.24
CA GLU A 65 7.77 -12.53 -0.05
C GLU A 65 6.55 -11.93 -0.77
N GLY A 66 6.74 -10.90 -1.59
CA GLY A 66 5.65 -10.31 -2.37
C GLY A 66 4.89 -9.16 -1.68
N LYS A 67 5.42 -8.55 -0.61
CA LYS A 67 4.78 -7.40 0.08
C LYS A 67 4.33 -6.30 -0.88
N THR A 68 5.24 -5.84 -1.73
CA THR A 68 4.97 -4.76 -2.70
C THR A 68 3.84 -5.14 -3.65
N PHE A 69 3.87 -6.38 -4.15
CA PHE A 69 2.85 -6.94 -5.01
C PHE A 69 1.49 -7.02 -4.30
N CYS A 70 1.46 -7.57 -3.09
CA CYS A 70 0.24 -7.68 -2.30
C CYS A 70 -0.34 -6.30 -1.95
N ALA A 71 0.50 -5.35 -1.54
CA ALA A 71 0.08 -4.00 -1.19
C ALA A 71 -0.53 -3.25 -2.39
N ALA A 72 0.14 -3.29 -3.55
CA ALA A 72 -0.34 -2.63 -4.76
C ALA A 72 -1.67 -3.21 -5.25
N ASN A 73 -1.78 -4.54 -5.30
CA ASN A 73 -3.00 -5.21 -5.75
C ASN A 73 -4.16 -5.08 -4.76
N LEU A 74 -3.90 -5.13 -3.45
CA LEU A 74 -4.93 -4.88 -2.44
C LEU A 74 -5.44 -3.43 -2.53
N ALA A 75 -4.56 -2.44 -2.64
CA ALA A 75 -4.95 -1.05 -2.80
C ALA A 75 -5.78 -0.85 -4.09
N ALA A 76 -5.34 -1.44 -5.20
CA ALA A 76 -6.05 -1.37 -6.47
C ALA A 76 -7.45 -1.99 -6.39
N ILE A 77 -7.60 -3.19 -5.81
CA ILE A 77 -8.91 -3.87 -5.73
C ILE A 77 -9.89 -3.15 -4.78
N ILE A 78 -9.39 -2.44 -3.75
CA ILE A 78 -10.21 -1.60 -2.87
C ILE A 78 -10.66 -0.36 -3.63
N ALA A 79 -9.77 0.30 -4.36
CA ALA A 79 -10.06 1.49 -5.16
C ALA A 79 -11.07 1.20 -6.27
N MET A 80 -10.91 0.08 -6.98
CA MET A 80 -11.85 -0.40 -8.01
C MET A 80 -13.25 -0.68 -7.48
N ALA A 81 -13.41 -0.87 -6.17
CA ALA A 81 -14.71 -0.96 -5.49
C ALA A 81 -15.31 0.41 -5.10
N GLY A 82 -14.76 1.51 -5.62
CA GLY A 82 -15.24 2.88 -5.40
C GLY A 82 -14.79 3.51 -4.07
N ARG A 83 -13.74 2.98 -3.43
CA ARG A 83 -13.19 3.53 -2.19
C ARG A 83 -11.96 4.38 -2.48
N LYS A 84 -11.97 5.63 -2.03
CA LYS A 84 -10.83 6.53 -2.16
C LYS A 84 -9.65 5.99 -1.35
N THR A 85 -8.64 5.48 -2.04
CA THR A 85 -7.56 4.66 -1.45
C THR A 85 -6.21 5.31 -1.69
N LEU A 86 -5.37 5.35 -0.66
CA LEU A 86 -3.98 5.75 -0.76
C LEU A 86 -3.07 4.55 -0.47
N LEU A 87 -2.15 4.27 -1.36
CA LEU A 87 -1.03 3.35 -1.13
C LEU A 87 0.19 4.16 -0.70
N VAL A 88 0.72 3.87 0.49
CA VAL A 88 1.88 4.55 1.07
C VAL A 88 3.07 3.61 1.13
N SER A 89 4.16 3.97 0.47
CA SER A 89 5.41 3.23 0.52
C SER A 89 6.32 3.78 1.63
N LEU A 90 6.43 3.04 2.73
CA LEU A 90 7.41 3.31 3.79
C LEU A 90 8.65 2.42 3.73
N ASP A 91 8.83 1.64 2.66
CA ASP A 91 10.11 0.98 2.38
C ASP A 91 11.12 2.03 1.90
N LEU A 92 11.71 2.75 2.87
CA LEU A 92 12.71 3.78 2.62
C LEU A 92 14.12 3.20 2.38
N ARG A 93 14.28 1.88 2.40
CA ARG A 93 15.57 1.20 2.19
C ARG A 93 15.73 0.65 0.78
N LYS A 94 14.67 0.03 0.24
CA LYS A 94 14.67 -0.60 -1.09
C LYS A 94 13.37 -0.27 -1.83
N PRO A 95 13.12 1.01 -2.16
CA PRO A 95 11.87 1.44 -2.77
C PRO A 95 11.63 0.75 -4.12
N LYS A 96 10.41 0.23 -4.33
CA LYS A 96 10.03 -0.51 -5.54
C LYS A 96 8.70 -0.05 -6.15
N ILE A 97 7.79 0.53 -5.34
CA ILE A 97 6.41 0.83 -5.76
C ILE A 97 6.36 1.81 -6.94
N HIS A 98 7.30 2.75 -7.02
CA HIS A 98 7.40 3.71 -8.11
C HIS A 98 7.49 3.03 -9.48
N ARG A 99 8.12 1.84 -9.56
CA ARG A 99 8.26 1.06 -10.81
C ARG A 99 6.92 0.53 -11.28
N ILE A 100 6.07 0.03 -10.35
CA ILE A 100 4.74 -0.49 -10.67
C ILE A 100 3.87 0.59 -11.31
N PHE A 101 3.96 1.83 -10.80
CA PHE A 101 3.17 2.95 -11.29
C PHE A 101 3.91 3.83 -12.31
N LYS A 102 5.13 3.43 -12.73
CA LYS A 102 5.97 4.15 -13.73
C LYS A 102 6.19 5.61 -13.35
N LEU A 103 6.51 5.85 -12.07
CA LEU A 103 6.80 7.16 -11.51
C LEU A 103 8.30 7.32 -11.28
N ASP A 104 8.79 8.55 -11.42
CA ASP A 104 10.14 8.90 -10.99
C ASP A 104 10.22 8.91 -9.46
N ASN A 105 11.35 8.52 -8.89
CA ASN A 105 11.54 8.42 -7.44
C ASN A 105 12.43 9.55 -6.88
N ASP A 106 12.46 10.70 -7.54
CA ASP A 106 13.27 11.86 -7.13
C ASP A 106 12.68 12.62 -5.95
N SER A 107 11.38 12.47 -5.72
CA SER A 107 10.65 13.00 -4.57
C SER A 107 9.65 11.98 -4.05
N GLY A 108 9.35 12.02 -2.76
CA GLY A 108 8.41 11.12 -2.11
C GLY A 108 8.35 11.34 -0.61
N ILE A 109 7.94 10.34 0.12
CA ILE A 109 7.78 10.41 1.59
C ILE A 109 9.08 10.88 2.27
N SER A 110 10.24 10.36 1.86
CA SER A 110 11.53 10.73 2.47
C SER A 110 11.82 12.23 2.34
N THR A 111 11.62 12.81 1.16
CA THR A 111 11.87 14.24 0.91
C THR A 111 10.82 15.13 1.58
N TYR A 112 9.55 14.66 1.65
CA TYR A 112 8.51 15.34 2.41
C TYR A 112 8.83 15.38 3.90
N LEU A 113 9.18 14.25 4.52
CA LEU A 113 9.51 14.14 5.94
C LEU A 113 10.77 14.96 6.28
N ALA A 114 11.72 15.05 5.36
CA ALA A 114 12.89 15.92 5.49
C ALA A 114 12.58 17.42 5.31
N GLY A 115 11.36 17.80 5.00
CA GLY A 115 10.96 19.20 4.81
C GLY A 115 11.36 19.81 3.46
N MET A 116 11.78 18.99 2.50
CA MET A 116 12.26 19.44 1.18
C MET A 116 11.10 19.68 0.19
N ASN A 117 9.99 18.96 0.35
CA ASN A 117 8.84 19.00 -0.55
C ASN A 117 7.54 19.24 0.22
N GLY A 118 6.54 19.80 -0.48
CA GLY A 118 5.16 19.88 -0.01
C GLY A 118 4.40 18.55 -0.25
N PHE A 119 3.28 18.42 0.43
CA PHE A 119 2.39 17.25 0.31
C PHE A 119 1.95 16.96 -1.13
N GLU A 120 1.57 18.00 -1.86
CA GLU A 120 1.02 17.88 -3.22
C GLU A 120 2.02 17.30 -4.24
N SER A 121 3.32 17.36 -3.94
CA SER A 121 4.37 16.85 -4.83
C SER A 121 4.72 15.37 -4.61
N ILE A 122 4.19 14.74 -3.55
CA ILE A 122 4.54 13.37 -3.18
C ILE A 122 3.38 12.37 -3.29
N VAL A 123 2.16 12.86 -3.53
CA VAL A 123 0.98 12.02 -3.75
C VAL A 123 0.57 12.11 -5.21
N HIS A 124 0.57 10.98 -5.90
CA HIS A 124 0.31 10.88 -7.32
C HIS A 124 -0.97 10.11 -7.60
N ALA A 125 -1.80 10.64 -8.49
CA ALA A 125 -2.91 9.86 -9.05
C ALA A 125 -2.35 8.73 -9.94
N THR A 126 -3.08 7.62 -10.00
CA THR A 126 -2.71 6.48 -10.85
C THR A 126 -3.72 6.29 -11.99
N ASN A 127 -3.44 5.35 -12.88
CA ASN A 127 -4.39 4.92 -13.92
C ASN A 127 -5.55 4.05 -13.37
N VAL A 128 -5.49 3.65 -12.11
CA VAL A 128 -6.59 2.99 -11.41
C VAL A 128 -7.45 4.05 -10.75
N GLU A 129 -8.71 4.12 -11.13
CA GLU A 129 -9.66 5.09 -10.56
C GLU A 129 -9.74 4.95 -9.03
N ASN A 130 -9.82 6.07 -8.31
CA ASN A 130 -9.82 6.16 -6.84
C ASN A 130 -8.54 5.70 -6.14
N LEU A 131 -7.45 5.37 -6.87
CA LEU A 131 -6.18 5.01 -6.28
C LEU A 131 -5.16 6.13 -6.47
N SER A 132 -4.65 6.63 -5.34
CA SER A 132 -3.45 7.47 -5.28
C SER A 132 -2.29 6.71 -4.65
N VAL A 133 -1.07 7.11 -4.96
CA VAL A 133 0.15 6.52 -4.39
C VAL A 133 1.07 7.61 -3.85
N ALA A 134 1.59 7.39 -2.65
CA ALA A 134 2.67 8.16 -2.06
C ALA A 134 3.93 7.28 -2.05
N ILE A 135 4.86 7.57 -2.97
CA ILE A 135 6.07 6.78 -3.15
C ILE A 135 7.14 7.15 -2.13
N SER A 136 8.11 6.26 -1.91
CA SER A 136 9.14 6.44 -0.88
C SER A 136 10.05 7.65 -1.09
N GLY A 137 10.35 7.99 -2.34
CA GLY A 137 11.41 8.94 -2.67
C GLY A 137 12.81 8.35 -2.56
N PRO A 138 13.86 9.18 -2.66
CA PRO A 138 15.25 8.75 -2.49
C PRO A 138 15.49 8.16 -1.11
N VAL A 139 16.45 7.23 -1.02
CA VAL A 139 16.84 6.58 0.24
C VAL A 139 17.48 7.60 1.17
N PRO A 140 16.89 7.92 2.33
CA PRO A 140 17.46 8.88 3.27
C PRO A 140 18.54 8.23 4.15
N PRO A 141 19.46 9.01 4.74
CA PRO A 141 20.47 8.49 5.66
C PRO A 141 19.91 8.05 7.02
N ASN A 142 18.73 8.58 7.42
CA ASN A 142 18.12 8.40 8.73
C ASN A 142 16.62 8.02 8.65
N PRO A 143 16.27 6.88 8.03
CA PRO A 143 14.87 6.53 7.76
C PRO A 143 14.01 6.39 9.03
N ALA A 144 14.55 5.85 10.12
CA ALA A 144 13.80 5.66 11.36
C ALA A 144 13.40 7.01 12.00
N GLU A 145 14.32 7.96 12.09
CA GLU A 145 14.05 9.29 12.64
C GLU A 145 12.97 10.05 11.84
N LEU A 146 13.00 9.91 10.51
CA LEU A 146 11.99 10.52 9.64
C LEU A 146 10.59 9.95 9.91
N ILE A 147 10.48 8.64 10.07
CA ILE A 147 9.20 7.98 10.34
C ILE A 147 8.66 8.36 11.74
N GLU A 148 9.53 8.59 12.72
CA GLU A 148 9.14 9.01 14.08
C GLU A 148 8.87 10.51 14.21
N SER A 149 9.02 11.27 13.13
CA SER A 149 8.89 12.73 13.15
C SER A 149 7.44 13.22 13.30
N ALA A 150 7.27 14.45 13.80
CA ALA A 150 5.98 15.13 13.84
C ALA A 150 5.35 15.30 12.45
N ARG A 151 6.18 15.48 11.40
CA ARG A 151 5.71 15.55 10.01
C ARG A 151 5.05 14.26 9.53
N MET A 152 5.48 13.10 10.03
CA MET A 152 4.82 11.83 9.75
C MET A 152 3.44 11.76 10.40
N THR A 153 3.31 12.27 11.62
CA THR A 153 2.01 12.38 12.30
C THR A 153 1.05 13.30 11.52
N ASP A 154 1.53 14.46 11.08
CA ASP A 154 0.75 15.41 10.28
C ASP A 154 0.34 14.78 8.93
N PHE A 155 1.26 14.09 8.26
CA PHE A 155 0.97 13.33 7.04
C PHE A 155 -0.15 12.32 7.26
N MET A 156 -0.07 11.49 8.29
CA MET A 156 -1.08 10.48 8.57
C MET A 156 -2.43 11.08 8.93
N ASN A 157 -2.46 12.17 9.69
CA ASN A 157 -3.71 12.87 10.03
C ASN A 157 -4.39 13.44 8.77
N ARG A 158 -3.62 14.05 7.88
CA ARG A 158 -4.12 14.55 6.62
C ARG A 158 -4.66 13.41 5.74
N MET A 159 -3.93 12.29 5.65
CA MET A 159 -4.37 11.12 4.86
C MET A 159 -5.68 10.54 5.36
N LYS A 160 -5.84 10.42 6.67
CA LYS A 160 -7.08 9.93 7.29
C LYS A 160 -8.28 10.82 6.97
N SER A 161 -8.09 12.13 6.80
CA SER A 161 -9.18 13.04 6.43
C SER A 161 -9.55 13.00 4.95
N GLU A 162 -8.63 12.58 4.06
CA GLU A 162 -8.80 12.64 2.61
C GLU A 162 -9.15 11.29 1.97
N TYR A 163 -8.83 10.16 2.63
CA TYR A 163 -8.96 8.81 2.07
C TYR A 163 -9.79 7.88 2.95
N ASP A 164 -10.59 7.01 2.30
CA ASP A 164 -11.38 5.97 2.98
C ASP A 164 -10.48 4.82 3.48
N PHE A 165 -9.45 4.48 2.68
CA PHE A 165 -8.49 3.44 2.97
C PHE A 165 -7.06 3.94 2.78
N ILE A 166 -6.18 3.57 3.70
CA ILE A 166 -4.74 3.80 3.61
C ILE A 166 -4.04 2.46 3.75
N ILE A 167 -3.31 2.06 2.70
CA ILE A 167 -2.51 0.83 2.69
C ILE A 167 -1.05 1.25 2.84
N ILE A 168 -0.41 0.84 3.92
CA ILE A 168 1.00 1.12 4.19
C ILE A 168 1.78 -0.17 4.02
N TYR A 169 2.89 -0.13 3.31
CA TYR A 169 3.82 -1.25 3.29
C TYR A 169 5.24 -0.82 3.66
N THR A 170 5.96 -1.71 4.35
CA THR A 170 7.30 -1.46 4.89
C THR A 170 8.30 -2.52 4.44
#